data_825a55bb61fd9edf31d31c190e92dcd9
#
_entry.id   825a55bb61fd9edf31d31c190e92dcd9
#
_cell.length_a   1.000
_cell.length_b   1.000
_cell.length_c   1.000
_cell.angle_alpha   90.00
_cell.angle_beta   90.00
_cell.angle_gamma   90.00
#
_symmetry.space_group_name_H-M   'P 1'
#
loop_
_entity.id
_entity.type
_entity.pdbx_description
1 polymer ?
#
loop_
_entity_poly.entity_id
_entity_poly.type
_entity_poly.pdbx_seq_one_letter_code
_entity_poly.pdbx_strand_id
1 'polypeptide(L)'
;MKEIERRRTFAIISHPDAGKTTLTEKFLLFGGQIQVAGAVKNNKIRKTATSDWMDIEKQRGISVSTSVMEFDYLPDGQTGEPYKVNILDTPGHQDFCEDTYRTLTAVDSAIIVVDSAKGVEAQTRKLMEVCRMRNTPVIIFINKMDREGRDPFDVLDELEEELKISVRPLSWPIGQGARFKGVYNIYEHQLNLFTPNKQRVTEKVEVDIQSKELDERVGEREASQLREELELVDGVYPEFDVETYRSAEVAPVFFGSALNNFGVQELLDCFVQIAPSPKPTKSEERMVEPEEPKFTGFIFKITANIDPNHRSCIAFCKICSGKFVRNQPYYHVRLDKTVRFSSPTQFMAQRKSTIDEAYPGDIVGLPDNGIFKIGDTLTEGEKIHFRGLPSFSP
;
A
#
# COMPACT_ATOMS: atom_id res chain seq x y z
N MET A 1 12.85 13.94 12.84
CA MET A 1 12.00 13.99 11.62
C MET A 1 10.70 14.69 11.98
N LYS A 2 10.19 15.59 11.15
CA LYS A 2 8.89 16.22 11.41
C LYS A 2 7.77 15.21 11.28
N GLU A 3 6.67 15.40 12.02
CA GLU A 3 5.53 14.46 12.00
C GLU A 3 4.99 14.18 10.60
N ILE A 4 4.92 15.20 9.73
CA ILE A 4 4.47 15.05 8.34
C ILE A 4 5.46 14.20 7.53
N GLU A 5 6.76 14.46 7.63
CA GLU A 5 7.80 13.82 6.83
C GLU A 5 7.93 12.31 7.10
N ARG A 6 7.60 11.85 8.30
CA ARG A 6 7.67 10.44 8.67
C ARG A 6 6.45 9.61 8.27
N ARG A 7 5.36 10.24 7.81
CA ARG A 7 4.14 9.52 7.46
C ARG A 7 4.15 9.00 6.03
N ARG A 8 3.65 7.77 5.89
CA ARG A 8 3.43 7.10 4.59
C ARG A 8 2.03 6.54 4.58
N THR A 9 1.15 7.12 3.76
CA THR A 9 -0.25 6.72 3.65
C THR A 9 -0.50 6.18 2.25
N PHE A 10 -0.78 4.89 2.15
CA PHE A 10 -0.90 4.21 0.87
C PHE A 10 -1.99 3.15 0.87
N ALA A 11 -2.45 2.80 -0.32
CA ALA A 11 -3.32 1.67 -0.56
C ALA A 11 -2.56 0.52 -1.21
N ILE A 12 -2.99 -0.71 -0.90
CA ILE A 12 -2.60 -1.91 -1.63
C ILE A 12 -3.77 -2.27 -2.54
N ILE A 13 -3.50 -2.35 -3.83
CA ILE A 13 -4.49 -2.62 -4.87
C ILE A 13 -4.08 -3.84 -5.70
N SER A 14 -5.07 -4.63 -6.11
CA SER A 14 -4.84 -5.81 -6.95
C SER A 14 -6.13 -6.31 -7.57
N HIS A 15 -5.99 -7.17 -8.57
CA HIS A 15 -7.06 -8.09 -8.94
C HIS A 15 -7.26 -9.15 -7.84
N PRO A 16 -8.48 -9.72 -7.66
CA PRO A 16 -8.70 -10.80 -6.70
C PRO A 16 -7.68 -11.95 -6.85
N ASP A 17 -7.30 -12.55 -5.74
CA ASP A 17 -6.36 -13.68 -5.65
C ASP A 17 -4.88 -13.39 -6.03
N ALA A 18 -4.52 -12.16 -6.34
CA ALA A 18 -3.12 -11.81 -6.61
C ALA A 18 -2.22 -11.87 -5.36
N GLY A 19 -2.81 -11.84 -4.17
CA GLY A 19 -2.10 -11.94 -2.89
C GLY A 19 -2.06 -10.66 -2.07
N LYS A 20 -3.00 -9.73 -2.33
CA LYS A 20 -3.11 -8.44 -1.62
C LYS A 20 -3.24 -8.60 -0.11
N THR A 21 -4.19 -9.39 0.35
CA THR A 21 -4.43 -9.62 1.79
C THR A 21 -3.22 -10.26 2.46
N THR A 22 -2.59 -11.22 1.78
CA THR A 22 -1.34 -11.83 2.27
C THR A 22 -0.24 -10.80 2.42
N LEU A 23 -0.04 -9.93 1.43
CA LEU A 23 0.98 -8.88 1.50
C LEU A 23 0.71 -7.91 2.65
N THR A 24 -0.54 -7.48 2.83
CA THR A 24 -0.95 -6.61 3.94
C THR A 24 -0.62 -7.23 5.30
N GLU A 25 -0.95 -8.52 5.50
CA GLU A 25 -0.59 -9.23 6.72
C GLU A 25 0.91 -9.30 6.96
N LYS A 26 1.69 -9.51 5.89
CA LYS A 26 3.15 -9.56 6.00
C LYS A 26 3.72 -8.20 6.39
N PHE A 27 3.18 -7.11 5.87
CA PHE A 27 3.58 -5.78 6.30
C PHE A 27 3.31 -5.55 7.80
N LEU A 28 2.15 -5.97 8.28
CA LEU A 28 1.83 -5.91 9.71
C LEU A 28 2.77 -6.80 10.55
N LEU A 29 3.15 -7.96 10.02
CA LEU A 29 4.13 -8.84 10.68
C LEU A 29 5.50 -8.15 10.81
N PHE A 30 6.00 -7.56 9.75
CA PHE A 30 7.28 -6.83 9.78
C PHE A 30 7.19 -5.56 10.63
N GLY A 31 6.04 -4.93 10.71
CA GLY A 31 5.76 -3.84 11.64
C GLY A 31 5.63 -4.27 13.10
N GLY A 32 5.67 -5.58 13.39
CA GLY A 32 5.57 -6.11 14.76
C GLY A 32 4.16 -6.11 15.34
N GLN A 33 3.13 -5.89 14.52
CA GLN A 33 1.73 -5.83 14.95
C GLN A 33 1.08 -7.21 15.10
N ILE A 34 1.61 -8.22 14.41
CA ILE A 34 1.17 -9.61 14.47
C ILE A 34 2.35 -10.54 14.62
N GLN A 35 2.20 -11.63 15.39
CA GLN A 35 3.28 -12.59 15.60
C GLN A 35 3.48 -13.52 14.40
N VAL A 36 2.39 -14.00 13.85
CA VAL A 36 2.38 -14.89 12.70
C VAL A 36 1.24 -14.50 11.78
N ALA A 37 1.55 -14.11 10.56
CA ALA A 37 0.54 -13.82 9.56
C ALA A 37 -0.23 -15.09 9.16
N GLY A 38 -1.55 -15.01 9.13
CA GLY A 38 -2.40 -16.05 8.57
C GLY A 38 -2.27 -16.09 7.06
N ALA A 39 -1.99 -17.26 6.49
CA ALA A 39 -1.95 -17.38 5.03
C ALA A 39 -3.34 -17.69 4.47
N VAL A 40 -3.82 -16.85 3.57
CA VAL A 40 -5.04 -17.10 2.80
C VAL A 40 -4.72 -18.13 1.74
N LYS A 41 -5.18 -19.37 1.92
CA LYS A 41 -5.06 -20.44 0.91
C LYS A 41 -6.42 -20.71 0.27
N ASN A 42 -6.42 -20.97 -1.02
CA ASN A 42 -7.59 -21.33 -1.83
C ASN A 42 -8.68 -22.06 -1.03
N ASN A 43 -9.80 -21.42 -0.79
CA ASN A 43 -11.05 -21.91 -0.22
C ASN A 43 -10.98 -22.70 1.11
N LYS A 44 -9.82 -22.82 1.75
CA LYS A 44 -9.69 -23.41 3.10
C LYS A 44 -8.94 -22.46 4.01
N ILE A 45 -9.65 -21.48 4.49
CA ILE A 45 -9.11 -20.52 5.46
C ILE A 45 -9.02 -21.22 6.80
N ARG A 46 -7.82 -21.60 7.22
CA ARG A 46 -7.57 -22.11 8.58
C ARG A 46 -7.38 -20.97 9.59
N LYS A 47 -6.87 -19.85 9.14
CA LYS A 47 -6.76 -18.59 9.90
C LYS A 47 -7.19 -17.47 9.00
N THR A 48 -8.03 -16.62 9.48
CA THR A 48 -8.46 -15.42 8.78
C THR A 48 -7.37 -14.38 8.86
N ALA A 49 -7.14 -13.67 7.75
CA ALA A 49 -6.22 -12.55 7.72
C ALA A 49 -6.61 -11.49 8.75
N THR A 50 -5.62 -10.85 9.39
CA THR A 50 -5.87 -9.84 10.42
C THR A 50 -6.56 -8.60 9.85
N SER A 51 -6.34 -8.30 8.57
CA SER A 51 -7.00 -7.20 7.85
C SER A 51 -8.46 -7.51 7.50
N ASP A 52 -8.83 -8.79 7.38
CA ASP A 52 -10.17 -9.25 7.01
C ASP A 52 -11.04 -9.42 8.29
N TRP A 53 -11.43 -8.33 8.84
CA TRP A 53 -12.09 -8.28 10.15
C TRP A 53 -13.63 -8.32 10.10
N MET A 54 -14.24 -8.17 8.94
CA MET A 54 -15.68 -8.30 8.78
C MET A 54 -16.06 -9.76 8.54
N ASP A 55 -17.16 -10.21 9.14
CA ASP A 55 -17.59 -11.61 9.02
C ASP A 55 -17.85 -12.04 7.58
N ILE A 56 -18.34 -11.13 6.74
CA ILE A 56 -18.58 -11.38 5.32
C ILE A 56 -17.26 -11.63 4.58
N GLU A 57 -16.22 -10.84 4.86
CA GLU A 57 -14.88 -11.03 4.31
C GLU A 57 -14.29 -12.37 4.76
N LYS A 58 -14.43 -12.68 6.05
CA LYS A 58 -14.00 -13.95 6.64
C LYS A 58 -14.64 -15.16 5.96
N GLN A 59 -15.93 -15.09 5.69
CA GLN A 59 -16.68 -16.18 5.05
C GLN A 59 -16.28 -16.37 3.58
N ARG A 60 -16.03 -15.29 2.87
CA ARG A 60 -15.66 -15.32 1.45
C ARG A 60 -14.16 -15.50 1.19
N GLY A 61 -13.32 -15.20 2.20
CA GLY A 61 -11.85 -15.19 2.06
C GLY A 61 -11.33 -14.09 1.14
N ILE A 62 -12.13 -13.04 0.94
CA ILE A 62 -11.82 -11.85 0.15
C ILE A 62 -12.17 -10.60 0.96
N SER A 63 -11.47 -9.51 0.74
CA SER A 63 -11.78 -8.23 1.35
C SER A 63 -12.98 -7.58 0.68
N VAL A 64 -14.05 -7.29 1.42
CA VAL A 64 -15.26 -6.63 0.92
C VAL A 64 -15.35 -5.16 1.30
N SER A 65 -14.57 -4.72 2.28
CA SER A 65 -14.53 -3.33 2.72
C SER A 65 -13.08 -2.87 2.94
N THR A 66 -12.90 -1.56 3.03
CA THR A 66 -11.57 -1.00 3.33
C THR A 66 -11.24 -1.18 4.80
N SER A 67 -10.12 -1.83 5.09
CA SER A 67 -9.50 -1.86 6.40
C SER A 67 -8.44 -0.76 6.49
N VAL A 68 -8.44 -0.03 7.59
CA VAL A 68 -7.43 1.00 7.87
C VAL A 68 -6.54 0.50 9.00
N MET A 69 -5.22 0.48 8.77
CA MET A 69 -4.25 -0.04 9.72
C MET A 69 -3.06 0.89 9.82
N GLU A 70 -2.53 1.01 11.01
CA GLU A 70 -1.39 1.88 11.31
C GLU A 70 -0.34 1.12 12.11
N PHE A 71 0.93 1.37 11.82
CA PHE A 71 2.06 0.87 12.60
C PHE A 71 3.30 1.75 12.38
N ASP A 72 4.21 1.68 13.34
CA ASP A 72 5.54 2.28 13.22
C ASP A 72 6.50 1.28 12.56
N TYR A 73 7.34 1.76 11.67
CA TYR A 73 8.30 0.94 10.94
C TYR A 73 9.65 1.61 10.80
N LEU A 74 10.70 0.87 11.14
CA LEU A 74 12.08 1.28 10.91
C LEU A 74 12.73 0.29 9.94
N PRO A 75 13.25 0.76 8.78
CA PRO A 75 13.93 -0.10 7.84
C PRO A 75 15.10 -0.88 8.46
N ASP A 76 15.39 -2.04 7.91
CA ASP A 76 16.46 -2.90 8.39
C ASP A 76 17.82 -2.15 8.40
N GLY A 77 18.54 -2.30 9.51
CA GLY A 77 19.84 -1.64 9.71
C GLY A 77 19.79 -0.13 9.96
N GLN A 78 18.62 0.49 9.97
CA GLN A 78 18.47 1.91 10.30
C GLN A 78 18.21 2.13 11.80
N THR A 79 18.61 3.31 12.26
CA THR A 79 18.39 3.80 13.63
C THR A 79 17.72 5.16 13.58
N GLY A 80 17.00 5.53 14.64
CA GLY A 80 16.34 6.82 14.73
C GLY A 80 14.84 6.72 14.89
N GLU A 81 14.15 7.76 14.49
CA GLU A 81 12.70 7.82 14.58
C GLU A 81 12.03 7.00 13.48
N PRO A 82 11.09 6.09 13.81
CA PRO A 82 10.44 5.24 12.81
C PRO A 82 9.50 6.04 11.92
N TYR A 83 9.28 5.51 10.70
CA TYR A 83 8.19 5.94 9.85
C TYR A 83 6.85 5.51 10.43
N LYS A 84 5.84 6.34 10.27
CA LYS A 84 4.47 6.00 10.59
C LYS A 84 3.74 5.58 9.33
N VAL A 85 3.35 4.33 9.28
CA VAL A 85 2.76 3.70 8.09
C VAL A 85 1.26 3.58 8.29
N ASN A 86 0.50 4.16 7.37
CA ASN A 86 -0.95 4.05 7.30
C ASN A 86 -1.32 3.27 6.04
N ILE A 87 -1.83 2.06 6.23
CA ILE A 87 -2.28 1.19 5.14
C ILE A 87 -3.80 1.27 5.03
N LEU A 88 -4.28 1.52 3.81
CA LEU A 88 -5.67 1.38 3.44
C LEU A 88 -5.79 0.15 2.53
N ASP A 89 -6.22 -0.97 3.10
CA ASP A 89 -6.48 -2.18 2.34
C ASP A 89 -7.81 -2.04 1.60
N THR A 90 -7.82 -2.30 0.30
CA THR A 90 -8.98 -2.14 -0.57
C THR A 90 -9.62 -3.49 -0.89
N PRO A 91 -10.95 -3.55 -1.12
CA PRO A 91 -11.57 -4.79 -1.56
C PRO A 91 -11.04 -5.22 -2.93
N GLY A 92 -10.72 -6.50 -3.08
CA GLY A 92 -10.25 -7.06 -4.35
C GLY A 92 -11.37 -7.42 -5.32
N HIS A 93 -12.61 -7.52 -4.84
CA HIS A 93 -13.75 -7.98 -5.64
C HIS A 93 -14.35 -6.86 -6.51
N GLN A 94 -14.80 -7.20 -7.72
CA GLN A 94 -15.32 -6.22 -8.69
C GLN A 94 -16.56 -5.46 -8.19
N ASP A 95 -17.39 -6.11 -7.37
CA ASP A 95 -18.63 -5.52 -6.85
C ASP A 95 -18.43 -4.35 -5.89
N PHE A 96 -17.19 -4.12 -5.43
CA PHE A 96 -16.87 -3.08 -4.45
C PHE A 96 -15.96 -1.97 -5.03
N CYS A 97 -15.99 -1.76 -6.34
CA CYS A 97 -15.14 -0.78 -7.03
C CYS A 97 -15.27 0.64 -6.47
N GLU A 98 -16.48 1.07 -6.09
CA GLU A 98 -16.72 2.42 -5.60
C GLU A 98 -15.97 2.69 -4.29
N ASP A 99 -15.98 1.75 -3.35
CA ASP A 99 -15.23 1.85 -2.10
C ASP A 99 -13.72 1.92 -2.34
N THR A 100 -13.23 1.17 -3.32
CA THR A 100 -11.82 1.23 -3.71
C THR A 100 -11.45 2.60 -4.26
N TYR A 101 -12.28 3.16 -5.12
CA TYR A 101 -12.06 4.50 -5.67
C TYR A 101 -12.05 5.57 -4.58
N ARG A 102 -12.98 5.51 -3.65
CA ARG A 102 -13.03 6.42 -2.50
C ARG A 102 -11.77 6.31 -1.65
N THR A 103 -11.30 5.11 -1.39
CA THR A 103 -10.06 4.87 -0.66
C THR A 103 -8.86 5.50 -1.37
N LEU A 104 -8.78 5.39 -2.69
CA LEU A 104 -7.69 5.98 -3.47
C LEU A 104 -7.67 7.51 -3.43
N THR A 105 -8.77 8.17 -3.05
CA THR A 105 -8.76 9.64 -2.82
C THR A 105 -8.00 10.03 -1.56
N ALA A 106 -7.83 9.12 -0.62
CA ALA A 106 -7.23 9.38 0.68
C ALA A 106 -5.75 8.99 0.78
N VAL A 107 -5.18 8.41 -0.28
CA VAL A 107 -3.79 7.95 -0.26
C VAL A 107 -2.85 8.87 -1.03
N ASP A 108 -1.57 8.84 -0.64
CA ASP A 108 -0.50 9.60 -1.27
C ASP A 108 0.31 8.75 -2.25
N SER A 109 0.20 7.44 -2.15
CA SER A 109 0.86 6.46 -3.02
C SER A 109 0.10 5.14 -3.00
N ALA A 110 0.48 4.19 -3.87
CA ALA A 110 -0.13 2.86 -3.94
C ALA A 110 0.90 1.78 -4.24
N ILE A 111 0.61 0.57 -3.79
CA ILE A 111 1.33 -0.65 -4.19
C ILE A 111 0.36 -1.52 -4.97
N ILE A 112 0.75 -1.89 -6.19
CA ILE A 112 -0.02 -2.78 -7.05
C ILE A 112 0.58 -4.17 -6.94
N VAL A 113 -0.24 -5.16 -6.58
CA VAL A 113 0.16 -6.57 -6.53
C VAL A 113 -0.30 -7.26 -7.81
N VAL A 114 0.64 -7.90 -8.49
CA VAL A 114 0.42 -8.62 -9.76
C VAL A 114 0.83 -10.08 -9.59
N ASP A 115 0.00 -11.00 -10.04
CA ASP A 115 0.33 -12.41 -10.10
C ASP A 115 1.29 -12.68 -11.27
N SER A 116 2.44 -13.32 -11.01
CA SER A 116 3.47 -13.58 -12.03
C SER A 116 3.01 -14.44 -13.20
N ALA A 117 1.97 -15.25 -13.00
CA ALA A 117 1.41 -16.10 -14.04
C ALA A 117 0.29 -15.42 -14.85
N LYS A 118 -0.51 -14.60 -14.19
CA LYS A 118 -1.68 -13.95 -14.79
C LYS A 118 -1.37 -12.58 -15.41
N GLY A 119 -0.38 -11.87 -14.90
CA GLY A 119 -0.03 -10.54 -15.38
C GLY A 119 -1.08 -9.49 -15.04
N VAL A 120 -1.32 -8.58 -15.97
CA VAL A 120 -2.30 -7.49 -15.81
C VAL A 120 -3.71 -8.01 -16.01
N GLU A 121 -4.56 -7.81 -15.02
CA GLU A 121 -5.96 -8.24 -15.03
C GLU A 121 -6.90 -7.02 -15.01
N ALA A 122 -8.18 -7.24 -15.32
CA ALA A 122 -9.16 -6.17 -15.54
C ALA A 122 -9.25 -5.16 -14.39
N GLN A 123 -9.25 -5.64 -13.15
CA GLN A 123 -9.34 -4.76 -11.98
C GLN A 123 -8.09 -3.90 -11.83
N THR A 124 -6.92 -4.46 -12.12
CA THR A 124 -5.65 -3.72 -12.07
C THR A 124 -5.65 -2.54 -13.04
N ARG A 125 -6.18 -2.73 -14.27
CA ARG A 125 -6.31 -1.64 -15.26
C ARG A 125 -7.20 -0.50 -14.74
N LYS A 126 -8.38 -0.84 -14.22
CA LYS A 126 -9.33 0.15 -13.70
C LYS A 126 -8.74 0.98 -12.55
N LEU A 127 -8.07 0.30 -11.62
CA LEU A 127 -7.46 0.97 -10.46
C LEU A 127 -6.27 1.84 -10.86
N MET A 128 -5.49 1.41 -11.85
CA MET A 128 -4.41 2.22 -12.39
C MET A 128 -4.90 3.50 -13.07
N GLU A 129 -6.05 3.46 -13.74
CA GLU A 129 -6.66 4.67 -14.31
C GLU A 129 -6.97 5.71 -13.23
N VAL A 130 -7.49 5.29 -12.08
CA VAL A 130 -7.74 6.18 -10.95
C VAL A 130 -6.44 6.77 -10.42
N CYS A 131 -5.40 5.97 -10.25
CA CYS A 131 -4.09 6.44 -9.83
C CYS A 131 -3.52 7.47 -10.82
N ARG A 132 -3.66 7.23 -12.12
CA ARG A 132 -3.19 8.14 -13.16
C ARG A 132 -3.92 9.48 -13.13
N MET A 133 -5.26 9.48 -12.98
CA MET A 133 -6.04 10.71 -12.88
C MET A 133 -5.65 11.59 -11.69
N ARG A 134 -5.14 10.98 -10.64
CA ARG A 134 -4.74 11.66 -9.41
C ARG A 134 -3.22 11.87 -9.31
N ASN A 135 -2.44 11.48 -10.29
CA ASN A 135 -0.99 11.45 -10.24
C ASN A 135 -0.45 10.73 -8.99
N THR A 136 -1.10 9.64 -8.60
CA THR A 136 -0.69 8.81 -7.48
C THR A 136 0.48 7.94 -7.91
N PRO A 137 1.66 8.09 -7.31
CA PRO A 137 2.80 7.23 -7.63
C PRO A 137 2.53 5.79 -7.20
N VAL A 138 2.98 4.84 -8.01
CA VAL A 138 2.77 3.41 -7.77
C VAL A 138 4.09 2.64 -7.78
N ILE A 139 4.18 1.65 -6.89
CA ILE A 139 5.17 0.58 -6.92
C ILE A 139 4.45 -0.71 -7.27
N ILE A 140 5.06 -1.55 -8.09
CA ILE A 140 4.48 -2.83 -8.50
C ILE A 140 5.25 -3.96 -7.83
N PHE A 141 4.51 -4.89 -7.21
CA PHE A 141 5.03 -6.12 -6.63
C PHE A 141 4.52 -7.30 -7.44
N ILE A 142 5.43 -7.98 -8.16
CA ILE A 142 5.14 -9.20 -8.90
C ILE A 142 5.29 -10.38 -7.94
N ASN A 143 4.16 -10.96 -7.58
CA ASN A 143 4.00 -11.95 -6.54
C ASN A 143 3.96 -13.38 -7.08
N LYS A 144 4.15 -14.34 -6.19
CA LYS A 144 4.06 -15.79 -6.46
C LYS A 144 5.19 -16.33 -7.33
N MET A 145 6.40 -15.78 -7.19
CA MET A 145 7.58 -16.26 -7.92
C MET A 145 7.99 -17.70 -7.56
N ASP A 146 7.52 -18.23 -6.44
CA ASP A 146 7.64 -19.62 -6.02
C ASP A 146 6.78 -20.60 -6.83
N ARG A 147 5.98 -20.10 -7.75
CA ARG A 147 5.14 -20.87 -8.68
C ARG A 147 5.55 -20.62 -10.11
N GLU A 148 5.22 -21.56 -10.99
CA GLU A 148 5.41 -21.37 -12.43
C GLU A 148 4.62 -20.14 -12.91
N GLY A 149 5.29 -19.28 -13.64
CA GLY A 149 4.76 -18.03 -14.14
C GLY A 149 5.29 -17.70 -15.54
N ARG A 150 4.94 -16.52 -16.01
CA ARG A 150 5.40 -15.99 -17.31
C ARG A 150 6.82 -15.45 -17.21
N ASP A 151 7.46 -15.30 -18.34
CA ASP A 151 8.77 -14.62 -18.41
C ASP A 151 8.68 -13.22 -17.83
N PRO A 152 9.61 -12.81 -16.94
CA PRO A 152 9.58 -11.49 -16.31
C PRO A 152 9.56 -10.32 -17.31
N PHE A 153 10.29 -10.41 -18.42
CA PHE A 153 10.29 -9.37 -19.46
C PHE A 153 8.92 -9.24 -20.14
N ASP A 154 8.24 -10.35 -20.38
CA ASP A 154 6.88 -10.34 -20.97
C ASP A 154 5.88 -9.69 -20.02
N VAL A 155 5.99 -9.94 -18.72
CA VAL A 155 5.14 -9.31 -17.71
C VAL A 155 5.42 -7.80 -17.63
N LEU A 156 6.68 -7.39 -17.67
CA LEU A 156 7.06 -5.99 -17.65
C LEU A 156 6.56 -5.23 -18.89
N ASP A 157 6.68 -5.83 -20.07
CA ASP A 157 6.16 -5.26 -21.31
C ASP A 157 4.63 -5.09 -21.25
N GLU A 158 3.92 -6.07 -20.74
CA GLU A 158 2.47 -5.99 -20.52
C GLU A 158 2.10 -4.90 -19.51
N LEU A 159 2.86 -4.75 -18.43
CA LEU A 159 2.66 -3.68 -17.45
C LEU A 159 2.77 -2.30 -18.10
N GLU A 160 3.80 -2.07 -18.91
CA GLU A 160 3.98 -0.81 -19.62
C GLU A 160 2.87 -0.53 -20.63
N GLU A 161 2.50 -1.53 -21.40
CA GLU A 161 1.46 -1.41 -22.44
C GLU A 161 0.07 -1.21 -21.83
N GLU A 162 -0.30 -2.04 -20.88
CA GLU A 162 -1.66 -2.07 -20.31
C GLU A 162 -1.90 -1.00 -19.25
N LEU A 163 -0.90 -0.70 -18.44
CA LEU A 163 -1.00 0.33 -17.40
C LEU A 163 -0.55 1.71 -17.87
N LYS A 164 0.03 1.81 -19.06
CA LYS A 164 0.49 3.06 -19.68
C LYS A 164 1.41 3.87 -18.75
N ILE A 165 2.38 3.19 -18.16
CA ILE A 165 3.40 3.75 -17.31
C ILE A 165 4.73 3.07 -17.60
N SER A 166 5.82 3.82 -17.59
CA SER A 166 7.16 3.24 -17.67
C SER A 166 7.48 2.49 -16.39
N VAL A 167 8.19 1.37 -16.48
CA VAL A 167 8.60 0.59 -15.32
C VAL A 167 10.12 0.60 -15.15
N ARG A 168 10.58 0.45 -13.90
CA ARG A 168 11.98 0.23 -13.57
C ARG A 168 12.10 -0.91 -12.56
N PRO A 169 12.65 -2.08 -12.95
CA PRO A 169 12.95 -3.13 -11.99
C PRO A 169 13.96 -2.67 -10.94
N LEU A 170 13.64 -2.86 -9.68
CA LEU A 170 14.54 -2.65 -8.54
C LEU A 170 14.94 -3.97 -7.86
N SER A 171 14.37 -5.07 -8.29
CA SER A 171 14.88 -6.43 -8.04
C SER A 171 14.69 -7.27 -9.30
N TRP A 172 15.47 -8.35 -9.41
CA TRP A 172 15.37 -9.26 -10.54
C TRP A 172 15.34 -10.72 -10.08
N PRO A 173 14.38 -11.53 -10.57
CA PRO A 173 14.25 -12.92 -10.13
C PRO A 173 15.34 -13.82 -10.71
N ILE A 174 15.71 -14.81 -9.93
CA ILE A 174 16.65 -15.87 -10.32
C ILE A 174 15.87 -17.19 -10.39
N GLY A 175 15.47 -17.57 -11.58
CA GLY A 175 14.58 -18.72 -11.80
C GLY A 175 13.13 -18.42 -11.41
N GLN A 176 12.27 -19.41 -11.59
CA GLN A 176 10.85 -19.39 -11.23
C GLN A 176 10.37 -20.77 -10.78
N GLY A 177 9.25 -20.80 -10.06
CA GLY A 177 8.63 -22.03 -9.63
C GLY A 177 9.54 -22.87 -8.77
N ALA A 178 9.70 -24.15 -9.10
CA ALA A 178 10.58 -25.05 -8.38
C ALA A 178 12.06 -24.68 -8.50
N ARG A 179 12.44 -23.89 -9.48
CA ARG A 179 13.82 -23.41 -9.71
C ARG A 179 14.07 -22.01 -9.17
N PHE A 180 13.13 -21.42 -8.48
CA PHE A 180 13.28 -20.10 -7.90
C PHE A 180 14.34 -20.10 -6.80
N LYS A 181 15.44 -19.40 -7.03
CA LYS A 181 16.59 -19.31 -6.11
C LYS A 181 16.56 -18.06 -5.24
N GLY A 182 15.85 -17.02 -5.68
CA GLY A 182 15.79 -15.75 -5.01
C GLY A 182 15.69 -14.59 -5.99
N VAL A 183 16.09 -13.42 -5.53
CA VAL A 183 16.19 -12.22 -6.35
C VAL A 183 17.55 -11.54 -6.13
N TYR A 184 18.02 -10.85 -7.15
CA TYR A 184 19.04 -9.84 -6.99
C TYR A 184 18.35 -8.50 -6.72
N ASN A 185 18.60 -7.93 -5.53
CA ASN A 185 18.08 -6.62 -5.18
C ASN A 185 18.95 -5.54 -5.81
N ILE A 186 18.48 -4.96 -6.91
CA ILE A 186 19.21 -3.93 -7.68
C ILE A 186 19.33 -2.64 -6.85
N TYR A 187 18.33 -2.31 -6.05
CA TYR A 187 18.30 -1.10 -5.22
C TYR A 187 19.35 -1.14 -4.08
N GLU A 188 19.51 -2.27 -3.43
CA GLU A 188 20.45 -2.47 -2.32
C GLU A 188 21.79 -3.12 -2.76
N HIS A 189 21.91 -3.58 -4.00
CA HIS A 189 23.05 -4.33 -4.54
C HIS A 189 23.36 -5.60 -3.74
N GLN A 190 22.32 -6.37 -3.45
CA GLN A 190 22.42 -7.60 -2.64
C GLN A 190 21.73 -8.79 -3.31
N LEU A 191 22.30 -9.96 -3.10
CA LEU A 191 21.67 -11.24 -3.42
C LEU A 191 20.77 -11.65 -2.25
N ASN A 192 19.48 -11.82 -2.52
CA ASN A 192 18.50 -12.30 -1.55
C ASN A 192 18.14 -13.75 -1.90
N LEU A 193 18.57 -14.71 -1.07
CA LEU A 193 18.33 -16.12 -1.31
C LEU A 193 16.95 -16.56 -0.80
N PHE A 194 16.26 -17.33 -1.64
CA PHE A 194 14.96 -17.87 -1.32
C PHE A 194 15.08 -19.20 -0.58
N THR A 195 14.41 -19.27 0.56
CA THR A 195 14.21 -20.52 1.30
C THR A 195 12.71 -20.77 1.41
N PRO A 196 12.18 -21.93 0.98
CA PRO A 196 10.74 -22.22 1.01
C PRO A 196 10.25 -22.50 2.44
N ASN A 197 10.60 -21.65 3.35
CA ASN A 197 10.13 -21.66 4.72
C ASN A 197 9.51 -20.27 5.02
N LYS A 198 8.60 -20.23 5.95
CA LYS A 198 7.93 -19.01 6.36
C LYS A 198 8.76 -18.20 7.36
N GLN A 199 10.07 -18.26 7.28
CA GLN A 199 10.93 -17.49 8.17
C GLN A 199 10.84 -16.00 7.84
N ARG A 200 10.91 -15.18 8.87
CA ARG A 200 10.83 -13.74 8.77
C ARG A 200 12.04 -13.10 8.09
N VAL A 201 13.19 -13.74 8.22
CA VAL A 201 14.47 -13.19 7.75
C VAL A 201 14.90 -13.90 6.48
N THR A 202 15.14 -13.12 5.43
CA THR A 202 15.74 -13.57 4.18
C THR A 202 17.25 -13.53 4.32
N GLU A 203 17.95 -14.54 3.79
CA GLU A 203 19.41 -14.53 3.70
C GLU A 203 19.84 -13.48 2.65
N LYS A 204 20.51 -12.43 3.10
CA LYS A 204 21.07 -11.37 2.26
C LYS A 204 22.57 -11.54 2.17
N VAL A 205 23.11 -11.55 0.95
CA VAL A 205 24.53 -11.74 0.69
C VAL A 205 25.02 -10.62 -0.23
N GLU A 206 26.07 -9.95 0.19
CA GLU A 206 26.81 -9.06 -0.70
C GLU A 206 27.69 -9.91 -1.63
N VAL A 207 27.37 -9.91 -2.91
CA VAL A 207 28.06 -10.71 -3.92
C VAL A 207 28.35 -9.84 -5.13
N ASP A 208 29.59 -9.88 -5.59
CA ASP A 208 29.92 -9.35 -6.91
C ASP A 208 29.26 -10.24 -7.97
N ILE A 209 28.44 -9.65 -8.82
CA ILE A 209 27.71 -10.32 -9.91
C ILE A 209 28.65 -11.09 -10.84
N GLN A 210 29.87 -10.61 -11.04
CA GLN A 210 30.86 -11.23 -11.90
C GLN A 210 31.72 -12.29 -11.20
N SER A 211 31.54 -12.48 -9.89
CA SER A 211 32.32 -13.43 -9.11
C SER A 211 31.83 -14.87 -9.27
N LYS A 212 32.73 -15.81 -9.05
CA LYS A 212 32.38 -17.25 -8.97
C LYS A 212 31.50 -17.59 -7.77
N GLU A 213 31.50 -16.76 -6.75
CA GLU A 213 30.63 -16.93 -5.58
C GLU A 213 29.15 -16.95 -5.98
N LEU A 214 28.75 -16.13 -6.97
CA LEU A 214 27.38 -16.17 -7.48
C LEU A 214 27.05 -17.54 -8.07
N ASP A 215 27.94 -18.09 -8.88
CA ASP A 215 27.77 -19.43 -9.49
C ASP A 215 27.63 -20.54 -8.42
N GLU A 216 28.38 -20.43 -7.34
CA GLU A 216 28.31 -21.37 -6.22
C GLU A 216 27.00 -21.25 -5.42
N ARG A 217 26.46 -20.03 -5.30
CA ARG A 217 25.24 -19.75 -4.54
C ARG A 217 23.98 -20.15 -5.27
N VAL A 218 23.89 -19.89 -6.56
CA VAL A 218 22.63 -20.03 -7.33
C VAL A 218 22.71 -21.08 -8.44
N GLY A 219 23.89 -21.56 -8.78
CA GLY A 219 24.19 -22.45 -9.91
C GLY A 219 24.75 -21.69 -11.12
N GLU A 220 25.64 -22.35 -11.89
CA GLU A 220 26.29 -21.71 -13.04
C GLU A 220 25.34 -21.22 -14.11
N ARG A 221 24.29 -22.01 -14.38
CA ARG A 221 23.27 -21.66 -15.38
C ARG A 221 22.46 -20.43 -14.96
N GLU A 222 21.97 -20.44 -13.74
CA GLU A 222 21.19 -19.36 -13.15
C GLU A 222 22.01 -18.08 -13.01
N ALA A 223 23.27 -18.20 -12.63
CA ALA A 223 24.18 -17.05 -12.53
C ALA A 223 24.46 -16.44 -13.89
N SER A 224 24.73 -17.23 -14.93
CA SER A 224 24.95 -16.76 -16.29
C SER A 224 23.69 -16.05 -16.84
N GLN A 225 22.55 -16.65 -16.65
CA GLN A 225 21.26 -16.05 -17.05
C GLN A 225 20.99 -14.73 -16.32
N LEU A 226 21.26 -14.66 -15.02
CA LEU A 226 21.11 -13.44 -14.24
C LEU A 226 21.99 -12.30 -14.79
N ARG A 227 23.26 -12.58 -15.10
CA ARG A 227 24.19 -11.59 -15.66
C ARG A 227 23.68 -11.03 -16.99
N GLU A 228 23.22 -11.90 -17.88
CA GLU A 228 22.66 -11.51 -19.18
C GLU A 228 21.41 -10.68 -19.02
N GLU A 229 20.47 -11.10 -18.14
CA GLU A 229 19.23 -10.41 -17.91
C GLU A 229 19.42 -9.05 -17.22
N LEU A 230 20.36 -8.94 -16.27
CA LEU A 230 20.67 -7.64 -15.64
C LEU A 230 21.29 -6.64 -16.64
N GLU A 231 22.11 -7.12 -17.56
CA GLU A 231 22.65 -6.29 -18.65
C GLU A 231 21.52 -5.78 -19.55
N LEU A 232 20.55 -6.64 -19.88
CA LEU A 232 19.34 -6.23 -20.62
C LEU A 232 18.50 -5.21 -19.85
N VAL A 233 18.30 -5.40 -18.55
CA VAL A 233 17.56 -4.47 -17.68
C VAL A 233 18.21 -3.09 -17.71
N ASP A 234 19.52 -3.02 -17.56
CA ASP A 234 20.26 -1.75 -17.57
C ASP A 234 20.24 -1.08 -18.95
N GLY A 235 20.16 -1.87 -20.02
CA GLY A 235 20.10 -1.33 -21.39
C GLY A 235 18.70 -0.91 -21.85
N VAL A 236 17.65 -1.51 -21.33
CA VAL A 236 16.28 -1.31 -21.79
C VAL A 236 15.51 -0.31 -20.91
N TYR A 237 15.70 -0.36 -19.60
CA TYR A 237 14.96 0.49 -18.66
C TYR A 237 15.78 1.70 -18.21
N PRO A 238 15.11 2.85 -17.96
CA PRO A 238 15.82 4.02 -17.46
C PRO A 238 16.44 3.77 -16.07
N GLU A 239 17.51 4.46 -15.76
CA GLU A 239 18.06 4.48 -14.41
C GLU A 239 17.00 4.96 -13.43
N PHE A 240 16.97 4.34 -12.22
CA PHE A 240 15.98 4.70 -11.21
C PHE A 240 16.21 6.11 -10.67
N ASP A 241 15.15 6.92 -10.70
CA ASP A 241 15.11 8.26 -10.13
C ASP A 241 13.86 8.42 -9.27
N VAL A 242 14.06 8.84 -8.02
CA VAL A 242 12.96 8.99 -7.04
C VAL A 242 11.94 10.04 -7.52
N GLU A 243 12.38 11.11 -8.17
CA GLU A 243 11.46 12.16 -8.62
C GLU A 243 10.54 11.69 -9.76
N THR A 244 11.03 10.89 -10.68
CA THR A 244 10.20 10.30 -11.75
C THR A 244 9.18 9.30 -11.17
N TYR A 245 9.53 8.59 -10.09
CA TYR A 245 8.58 7.78 -9.35
C TYR A 245 7.51 8.65 -8.67
N ARG A 246 7.92 9.68 -7.93
CA ARG A 246 6.99 10.56 -7.20
C ARG A 246 6.07 11.36 -8.11
N SER A 247 6.51 11.67 -9.32
CA SER A 247 5.69 12.32 -10.35
C SER A 247 4.75 11.36 -11.10
N ALA A 248 4.74 10.07 -10.74
CA ALA A 248 3.94 9.02 -11.35
C ALA A 248 4.30 8.72 -12.82
N GLU A 249 5.53 9.00 -13.24
CA GLU A 249 6.02 8.71 -14.60
C GLU A 249 6.60 7.31 -14.71
N VAL A 250 7.26 6.83 -13.65
CA VAL A 250 7.93 5.51 -13.60
C VAL A 250 7.46 4.74 -12.37
N ALA A 251 7.10 3.49 -12.57
CA ALA A 251 6.76 2.56 -11.51
C ALA A 251 7.95 1.62 -11.20
N PRO A 252 8.55 1.69 -10.01
CA PRO A 252 9.48 0.67 -9.55
C PRO A 252 8.81 -0.69 -9.46
N VAL A 253 9.55 -1.75 -9.79
CA VAL A 253 9.04 -3.13 -9.78
C VAL A 253 9.91 -4.01 -8.89
N PHE A 254 9.26 -4.73 -7.98
CA PHE A 254 9.86 -5.77 -7.14
C PHE A 254 9.24 -7.13 -7.44
N PHE A 255 10.05 -8.17 -7.26
CA PHE A 255 9.62 -9.57 -7.41
C PHE A 255 9.72 -10.29 -6.06
N GLY A 256 8.77 -11.17 -5.77
CA GLY A 256 8.83 -11.96 -4.56
C GLY A 256 7.70 -12.98 -4.41
N SER A 257 7.58 -13.48 -3.19
CA SER A 257 6.52 -14.40 -2.77
C SER A 257 6.02 -14.01 -1.38
N ALA A 258 4.91 -13.31 -1.32
CA ALA A 258 4.33 -12.84 -0.07
C ALA A 258 4.00 -13.99 0.89
N LEU A 259 3.50 -15.11 0.36
CA LEU A 259 3.19 -16.31 1.17
C LEU A 259 4.40 -16.83 1.94
N ASN A 260 5.59 -16.73 1.35
CA ASN A 260 6.84 -17.19 1.94
C ASN A 260 7.64 -16.07 2.63
N ASN A 261 7.07 -14.92 2.88
CA ASN A 261 7.74 -13.73 3.44
C ASN A 261 8.91 -13.20 2.59
N PHE A 262 8.98 -13.60 1.32
CA PHE A 262 10.12 -13.31 0.45
C PHE A 262 9.91 -12.04 -0.37
N GLY A 263 10.86 -11.13 -0.31
CA GLY A 263 10.83 -9.83 -1.01
C GLY A 263 9.94 -8.77 -0.34
N VAL A 264 9.24 -9.12 0.72
CA VAL A 264 8.27 -8.23 1.39
C VAL A 264 8.97 -7.17 2.23
N GLN A 265 9.96 -7.53 3.02
CA GLN A 265 10.73 -6.60 3.83
C GLN A 265 11.49 -5.60 2.96
N GLU A 266 12.12 -6.09 1.90
CA GLU A 266 12.87 -5.28 0.94
C GLU A 266 11.96 -4.27 0.22
N LEU A 267 10.76 -4.70 -0.15
CA LEU A 267 9.73 -3.83 -0.70
C LEU A 267 9.35 -2.73 0.29
N LEU A 268 9.08 -3.09 1.54
CA LEU A 268 8.67 -2.14 2.58
C LEU A 268 9.80 -1.17 2.93
N ASP A 269 11.03 -1.67 3.05
CA ASP A 269 12.22 -0.86 3.32
C ASP A 269 12.43 0.21 2.24
N CYS A 270 12.38 -0.19 0.98
CA CYS A 270 12.47 0.75 -0.14
C CYS A 270 11.28 1.71 -0.17
N PHE A 271 10.07 1.18 -0.02
CA PHE A 271 8.85 1.97 -0.09
C PHE A 271 8.85 3.14 0.89
N VAL A 272 9.14 2.91 2.17
CA VAL A 272 9.11 3.99 3.18
C VAL A 272 10.17 5.06 2.94
N GLN A 273 11.26 4.71 2.25
CA GLN A 273 12.33 5.64 1.89
C GLN A 273 11.98 6.50 0.68
N ILE A 274 11.41 5.91 -0.37
CA ILE A 274 11.16 6.61 -1.63
C ILE A 274 9.75 7.20 -1.76
N ALA A 275 8.75 6.60 -1.12
CA ALA A 275 7.37 7.08 -1.19
C ALA A 275 7.25 8.53 -0.68
N PRO A 276 6.35 9.32 -1.26
CA PRO A 276 6.15 10.68 -0.79
C PRO A 276 5.57 10.69 0.63
N SER A 277 5.95 11.71 1.39
CA SER A 277 5.20 12.15 2.56
C SER A 277 3.81 12.67 2.11
N PRO A 278 2.90 13.00 3.03
CA PRO A 278 1.59 13.52 2.67
C PRO A 278 1.68 14.65 1.64
N LYS A 279 0.92 14.51 0.57
CA LYS A 279 0.92 15.41 -0.58
C LYS A 279 -0.09 16.54 -0.39
N PRO A 280 0.10 17.70 -1.06
CA PRO A 280 -0.94 18.71 -1.16
C PRO A 280 -2.25 18.13 -1.69
N THR A 281 -3.36 18.56 -1.13
CA THR A 281 -4.70 18.10 -1.53
C THR A 281 -5.48 19.25 -2.17
N LYS A 282 -6.04 19.00 -3.34
CA LYS A 282 -6.83 20.00 -4.06
C LYS A 282 -8.25 20.10 -3.53
N SER A 283 -8.64 21.28 -3.09
CA SER A 283 -10.03 21.65 -2.88
C SER A 283 -10.61 22.33 -4.12
N GLU A 284 -11.91 22.59 -4.12
CA GLU A 284 -12.55 23.34 -5.21
C GLU A 284 -12.03 24.78 -5.26
N GLU A 285 -11.69 25.34 -4.11
CA GLU A 285 -11.32 26.74 -3.94
C GLU A 285 -9.80 26.97 -4.06
N ARG A 286 -8.97 26.02 -3.59
CA ARG A 286 -7.53 26.18 -3.56
C ARG A 286 -6.77 24.85 -3.35
N MET A 287 -5.45 24.89 -3.46
CA MET A 287 -4.58 23.81 -3.01
C MET A 287 -4.34 23.95 -1.51
N VAL A 288 -4.45 22.83 -0.77
CA VAL A 288 -4.18 22.74 0.67
C VAL A 288 -2.84 22.04 0.88
N GLU A 289 -1.91 22.74 1.52
CA GLU A 289 -0.58 22.20 1.84
C GLU A 289 -0.60 21.50 3.22
N PRO A 290 0.05 20.34 3.38
CA PRO A 290 0.08 19.64 4.66
C PRO A 290 0.65 20.46 5.82
N GLU A 291 1.60 21.34 5.56
CA GLU A 291 2.30 22.15 6.54
C GLU A 291 1.49 23.34 7.06
N GLU A 292 0.32 23.63 6.50
CA GLU A 292 -0.54 24.70 6.96
C GLU A 292 -0.92 24.50 8.44
N PRO A 293 -0.92 25.55 9.26
CA PRO A 293 -1.12 25.42 10.70
C PRO A 293 -2.54 25.04 11.10
N LYS A 294 -3.54 25.37 10.28
CA LYS A 294 -4.93 25.09 10.57
C LYS A 294 -5.35 23.73 10.04
N PHE A 295 -6.10 23.00 10.86
CA PHE A 295 -6.64 21.71 10.51
C PHE A 295 -7.62 21.79 9.33
N THR A 296 -7.45 20.88 8.38
CA THR A 296 -8.43 20.52 7.37
C THR A 296 -8.45 19.02 7.18
N GLY A 297 -9.61 18.45 6.87
CA GLY A 297 -9.77 17.04 6.56
C GLY A 297 -11.06 16.78 5.83
N PHE A 298 -11.17 15.60 5.22
CA PHE A 298 -12.39 15.20 4.52
C PHE A 298 -12.77 13.75 4.81
N ILE A 299 -14.06 13.49 4.73
CA ILE A 299 -14.63 12.15 4.91
C ILE A 299 -14.62 11.42 3.56
N PHE A 300 -13.87 10.33 3.47
CA PHE A 300 -13.79 9.54 2.23
C PHE A 300 -14.56 8.22 2.30
N LYS A 301 -14.91 7.75 3.49
CA LYS A 301 -15.64 6.51 3.70
C LYS A 301 -16.44 6.54 4.98
N ILE A 302 -17.59 5.87 4.96
CA ILE A 302 -18.44 5.66 6.14
C ILE A 302 -18.77 4.16 6.22
N THR A 303 -18.54 3.52 7.36
CA THR A 303 -18.87 2.12 7.58
C THR A 303 -19.81 1.98 8.79
N ALA A 304 -20.70 0.99 8.73
CA ALA A 304 -21.49 0.60 9.89
C ALA A 304 -20.55 0.12 11.02
N ASN A 305 -20.91 0.40 12.26
CA ASN A 305 -20.16 -0.12 13.39
C ASN A 305 -20.24 -1.65 13.42
N ILE A 306 -19.14 -2.29 13.80
CA ILE A 306 -19.00 -3.75 13.86
C ILE A 306 -19.81 -4.35 15.02
N ASP A 307 -20.16 -3.53 16.01
CA ASP A 307 -20.98 -3.98 17.13
C ASP A 307 -22.47 -4.02 16.72
N PRO A 308 -23.10 -5.22 16.64
CA PRO A 308 -24.50 -5.36 16.25
C PRO A 308 -25.49 -4.63 17.18
N ASN A 309 -25.05 -4.31 18.41
CA ASN A 309 -25.88 -3.64 19.41
C ASN A 309 -25.86 -2.11 19.30
N HIS A 310 -24.98 -1.55 18.47
CA HIS A 310 -24.86 -0.12 18.27
C HIS A 310 -25.09 0.24 16.81
N ARG A 311 -26.14 1.04 16.56
CA ARG A 311 -26.46 1.58 15.21
C ARG A 311 -25.56 2.73 14.77
N SER A 312 -24.44 2.96 15.45
CA SER A 312 -23.50 4.02 15.10
C SER A 312 -22.64 3.60 13.91
N CYS A 313 -22.32 4.57 13.06
CA CYS A 313 -21.37 4.44 11.97
C CYS A 313 -20.01 5.02 12.37
N ILE A 314 -18.99 4.71 11.58
CA ILE A 314 -17.68 5.35 11.68
C ILE A 314 -17.41 6.06 10.37
N ALA A 315 -17.15 7.35 10.45
CA ALA A 315 -16.72 8.17 9.34
C ALA A 315 -15.18 8.24 9.33
N PHE A 316 -14.55 7.85 8.25
CA PHE A 316 -13.09 7.90 8.09
C PHE A 316 -12.69 9.25 7.50
N CYS A 317 -11.91 9.99 8.27
CA CYS A 317 -11.40 11.30 7.92
C CYS A 317 -9.92 11.25 7.57
N LYS A 318 -9.57 11.69 6.37
CA LYS A 318 -8.17 11.95 5.98
C LYS A 318 -7.79 13.35 6.44
N ILE A 319 -6.71 13.47 7.19
CA ILE A 319 -6.17 14.77 7.60
C ILE A 319 -5.29 15.31 6.49
N CYS A 320 -5.60 16.53 6.02
CA CYS A 320 -4.93 17.18 4.90
C CYS A 320 -3.97 18.27 5.33
N SER A 321 -4.23 18.94 6.46
CA SER A 321 -3.37 20.00 7.00
C SER A 321 -3.57 20.14 8.51
N GLY A 322 -2.63 20.82 9.16
CA GLY A 322 -2.68 21.13 10.58
C GLY A 322 -2.59 19.92 11.49
N LYS A 323 -3.25 20.00 12.62
CA LYS A 323 -3.29 18.92 13.61
C LYS A 323 -4.72 18.72 14.10
N PHE A 324 -5.20 17.49 14.01
CA PHE A 324 -6.46 17.10 14.64
C PHE A 324 -6.23 16.86 16.12
N VAL A 325 -7.07 17.45 16.98
CA VAL A 325 -6.99 17.30 18.43
C VAL A 325 -8.34 16.88 18.98
N ARG A 326 -8.33 15.87 19.85
CA ARG A 326 -9.51 15.37 20.55
C ARG A 326 -10.20 16.50 21.34
N ASN A 327 -11.53 16.51 21.29
CA ASN A 327 -12.40 17.50 21.98
C ASN A 327 -12.24 18.95 21.53
N GLN A 328 -11.46 19.25 20.50
CA GLN A 328 -11.42 20.59 19.92
C GLN A 328 -12.65 20.85 19.07
N PRO A 329 -13.10 22.11 18.97
CA PRO A 329 -14.20 22.47 18.08
C PRO A 329 -13.69 22.51 16.64
N TYR A 330 -14.40 21.81 15.74
CA TYR A 330 -14.17 21.84 14.30
C TYR A 330 -15.41 22.27 13.56
N TYR A 331 -15.24 22.96 12.44
CA TYR A 331 -16.30 23.44 11.59
C TYR A 331 -16.67 22.40 10.54
N HIS A 332 -17.92 21.94 10.56
CA HIS A 332 -18.48 21.06 9.54
C HIS A 332 -19.05 21.95 8.42
N VAL A 333 -18.36 22.00 7.28
CA VAL A 333 -18.65 22.99 6.22
C VAL A 333 -20.07 22.84 5.64
N ARG A 334 -20.47 21.62 5.27
CA ARG A 334 -21.79 21.37 4.69
C ARG A 334 -22.94 21.72 5.63
N LEU A 335 -22.79 21.41 6.91
CA LEU A 335 -23.84 21.64 7.91
C LEU A 335 -23.79 23.03 8.55
N ASP A 336 -22.74 23.80 8.27
CA ASP A 336 -22.50 25.11 8.91
C ASP A 336 -22.61 25.04 10.44
N LYS A 337 -21.96 24.04 11.02
CA LYS A 337 -22.02 23.72 12.46
C LYS A 337 -20.64 23.42 13.01
N THR A 338 -20.48 23.75 14.29
CA THR A 338 -19.32 23.30 15.06
C THR A 338 -19.58 21.91 15.64
N VAL A 339 -18.61 21.03 15.50
CA VAL A 339 -18.63 19.67 16.02
C VAL A 339 -17.40 19.39 16.88
N ARG A 340 -17.55 18.49 17.86
CA ARG A 340 -16.47 18.02 18.73
C ARG A 340 -16.48 16.50 18.75
N PHE A 341 -15.28 15.91 18.84
CA PHE A 341 -15.13 14.46 18.89
C PHE A 341 -14.44 14.04 20.18
N SER A 342 -15.18 13.34 21.04
CA SER A 342 -14.68 12.85 22.33
C SER A 342 -13.94 11.52 22.20
N SER A 343 -14.22 10.74 21.16
CA SER A 343 -13.67 9.40 20.97
C SER A 343 -13.21 9.18 19.52
N PRO A 344 -12.32 10.04 18.99
CA PRO A 344 -11.71 9.77 17.69
C PRO A 344 -10.83 8.53 17.81
N THR A 345 -10.83 7.68 16.79
CA THR A 345 -10.15 6.39 16.83
C THR A 345 -9.17 6.22 15.69
N GLN A 346 -8.13 5.47 15.95
CA GLN A 346 -7.28 4.86 14.94
C GLN A 346 -7.47 3.35 14.97
N PHE A 347 -7.09 2.69 13.89
CA PHE A 347 -7.31 1.26 13.71
C PHE A 347 -5.98 0.54 13.53
N MET A 348 -5.71 -0.38 14.42
CA MET A 348 -4.60 -1.30 14.32
C MET A 348 -5.16 -2.71 14.13
N ALA A 349 -5.33 -3.10 12.87
CA ALA A 349 -6.01 -4.34 12.53
C ALA A 349 -7.42 -4.38 13.15
N GLN A 350 -7.69 -5.30 14.04
CA GLN A 350 -8.99 -5.43 14.72
C GLN A 350 -9.13 -4.57 16.00
N ARG A 351 -8.09 -3.81 16.33
CA ARG A 351 -8.10 -3.02 17.56
C ARG A 351 -8.39 -1.56 17.26
N LYS A 352 -9.38 -1.03 17.98
CA LYS A 352 -9.64 0.41 18.03
C LYS A 352 -8.95 0.99 19.24
N SER A 353 -8.29 2.12 19.06
CA SER A 353 -7.78 2.92 20.17
C SER A 353 -8.20 4.37 20.01
N THR A 354 -8.61 4.99 21.12
CA THR A 354 -8.88 6.43 21.12
C THR A 354 -7.57 7.19 21.01
N ILE A 355 -7.54 8.22 20.15
CA ILE A 355 -6.36 9.06 19.95
C ILE A 355 -6.61 10.47 20.46
N ASP A 356 -5.54 11.14 20.91
CA ASP A 356 -5.59 12.54 21.34
C ASP A 356 -5.24 13.49 20.21
N GLU A 357 -4.35 13.10 19.33
CA GLU A 357 -3.82 13.92 18.23
C GLU A 357 -3.62 13.08 16.97
N ALA A 358 -3.79 13.74 15.81
CA ALA A 358 -3.44 13.18 14.51
C ALA A 358 -2.92 14.28 13.57
N TYR A 359 -2.11 13.87 12.60
CA TYR A 359 -1.36 14.77 11.73
C TYR A 359 -1.69 14.53 10.26
N PRO A 360 -1.32 15.44 9.36
CA PRO A 360 -1.51 15.24 7.92
C PRO A 360 -0.99 13.88 7.45
N GLY A 361 -1.77 13.18 6.65
CA GLY A 361 -1.54 11.81 6.23
C GLY A 361 -2.27 10.78 7.08
N ASP A 362 -2.58 11.06 8.34
CA ASP A 362 -3.33 10.13 9.20
C ASP A 362 -4.78 9.98 8.77
N ILE A 363 -5.33 8.82 9.09
CA ILE A 363 -6.75 8.50 8.95
C ILE A 363 -7.33 8.36 10.34
N VAL A 364 -8.37 9.13 10.62
CA VAL A 364 -9.06 9.11 11.92
C VAL A 364 -10.48 8.60 11.72
N GLY A 365 -10.89 7.64 12.55
CA GLY A 365 -12.28 7.20 12.64
C GLY A 365 -13.06 8.11 13.56
N LEU A 366 -14.10 8.74 13.04
CA LEU A 366 -14.99 9.61 13.79
C LEU A 366 -16.31 8.90 14.05
N PRO A 367 -16.74 8.76 15.31
CA PRO A 367 -18.08 8.23 15.61
C PRO A 367 -19.16 9.10 14.93
N ASP A 368 -20.06 8.44 14.21
CA ASP A 368 -21.09 9.12 13.42
C ASP A 368 -22.48 8.56 13.72
N ASN A 369 -23.39 9.45 14.07
CA ASN A 369 -24.82 9.16 14.28
C ASN A 369 -25.67 9.47 13.04
N GLY A 370 -25.06 9.52 11.86
CA GLY A 370 -25.74 9.75 10.59
C GLY A 370 -25.67 11.20 10.08
N ILE A 371 -24.80 12.04 10.66
CA ILE A 371 -24.62 13.42 10.24
C ILE A 371 -23.63 13.57 9.07
N PHE A 372 -22.68 12.65 8.93
CA PHE A 372 -21.66 12.71 7.89
C PHE A 372 -22.15 12.15 6.56
N LYS A 373 -21.65 12.76 5.50
CA LYS A 373 -21.71 12.24 4.13
C LYS A 373 -20.30 12.13 3.57
N ILE A 374 -20.11 11.21 2.65
CA ILE A 374 -18.84 11.08 1.92
C ILE A 374 -18.59 12.38 1.16
N GLY A 375 -17.36 12.91 1.27
CA GLY A 375 -16.98 14.20 0.73
C GLY A 375 -17.13 15.37 1.70
N ASP A 376 -17.71 15.16 2.88
CA ASP A 376 -17.81 16.22 3.88
C ASP A 376 -16.43 16.71 4.31
N THR A 377 -16.32 18.02 4.49
CA THR A 377 -15.11 18.70 4.91
C THR A 377 -15.22 19.22 6.34
N LEU A 378 -14.17 19.00 7.12
CA LEU A 378 -13.98 19.55 8.45
C LEU A 378 -12.79 20.51 8.43
N THR A 379 -12.95 21.69 9.04
CA THR A 379 -11.91 22.73 9.11
C THR A 379 -11.93 23.44 10.45
N GLU A 380 -11.08 24.46 10.63
CA GLU A 380 -11.12 25.37 11.77
C GLU A 380 -11.90 26.67 11.46
N GLY A 381 -12.79 26.65 10.46
CA GLY A 381 -13.67 27.75 10.10
C GLY A 381 -13.63 28.16 8.63
N GLU A 382 -12.64 27.72 7.89
CA GLU A 382 -12.54 27.98 6.45
C GLU A 382 -13.63 27.21 5.68
N LYS A 383 -14.26 27.88 4.73
CA LYS A 383 -15.32 27.30 3.88
C LYS A 383 -14.71 26.79 2.58
N ILE A 384 -14.08 25.63 2.65
CA ILE A 384 -13.54 24.91 1.48
C ILE A 384 -14.22 23.55 1.33
N HIS A 385 -14.17 23.01 0.10
CA HIS A 385 -14.73 21.71 -0.25
C HIS A 385 -13.68 20.89 -0.98
N PHE A 386 -13.27 19.77 -0.40
CA PHE A 386 -12.39 18.84 -1.11
C PHE A 386 -13.16 18.17 -2.24
N ARG A 387 -12.49 18.03 -3.40
CA ARG A 387 -13.12 17.39 -4.55
C ARG A 387 -13.35 15.91 -4.26
N GLY A 388 -14.60 15.50 -4.42
CA GLY A 388 -14.95 14.08 -4.47
C GLY A 388 -14.39 13.40 -5.72
N LEU A 389 -14.61 12.09 -5.80
CA LEU A 389 -14.33 11.35 -7.04
C LEU A 389 -15.15 11.95 -8.20
N PRO A 390 -14.56 11.98 -9.42
CA PRO A 390 -15.38 12.15 -10.61
C PRO A 390 -16.46 11.06 -10.60
N SER A 391 -17.70 11.42 -10.91
CA SER A 391 -18.76 10.44 -11.10
C SER A 391 -18.37 9.56 -12.29
N PHE A 392 -18.05 8.31 -12.04
CA PHE A 392 -17.93 7.33 -13.09
C PHE A 392 -19.37 7.01 -13.55
N SER A 393 -19.74 7.41 -14.75
CA SER A 393 -20.92 6.87 -15.40
C SER A 393 -20.75 5.37 -15.55
N PRO A 394 -21.77 4.56 -15.24
CA PRO A 394 -21.70 3.11 -15.38
C PRO A 394 -21.45 2.70 -16.84
#